data_05d7938674f2844587d6f7f71504d009
#
_entry.id   05d7938674f2844587d6f7f71504d009
#
_cell.length_a   1.000
_cell.length_b   1.000
_cell.length_c   1.000
_cell.angle_alpha   90.00
_cell.angle_beta   90.00
_cell.angle_gamma   90.00
#
_symmetry.space_group_name_H-M   'P 1'
#
loop_
_entity.id
_entity.type
_entity.pdbx_description
1 polymer ?
#
loop_
_entity_poly.entity_id
_entity_poly.type
_entity_poly.pdbx_seq_one_letter_code
_entity_poly.pdbx_strand_id
1 'polypeptide(L)'
;TKFFCPDERPVSPFIPASPFDALFGMKKMKGVFKADLSSILDFKAFPQNISVKSRVAYTVNGTPFTAVVHLSMIQLPDEPMRPRLLDPRMGYFSDRKVLYSTEKDQSEKIAYVNRWRLEPKPEELERYKKGELVEPAKPIVFYVDNALPAKWKKYIKLGIEDWQPAFEAIGFKNAIVARDFPTDDPDFDPDDIRYSCFRYATTPVASSKANAMGPSWPDPRSGEIIQASVYMYHDVLKLLHNWKFVQTAQVDPKARAAVFDEETMGASLRYVASHEIGHTLGLMHNMRASYSIPVDSLRSPAFTAKYGTTTSIMDYARNNYVAQPEDKNVRLIPPLLGVYDIFMIKLGYAPIYDAETPADEYATLNKWIQEKAGDPMYTYGEQQILGTLDPASQSESLGDDAVKASRYGIKNLRYIMDHLVEWSAIENRPYDQTSELYYELTKQYQRYMGHCMAYIGGLYLNHPVAGDEQKGFVPVSREKQKEVVKFFFDEFKEQPKWMAKKEIMTLFEPNNDMVANLQANLLRNLLNSSTLGKVGMNAKYSERPYTQKEYLNDLYQGVWNKTEQGKALDYYDRNLQYAYVQYLLKELELTKDAEKSKGLSLELLTEDH
;
A
#
# COMPACT_ATOMS: atom_id res chain seq x y z
N THR A 1 11.52 35.60 -13.49
CA THR A 1 12.30 34.61 -12.69
C THR A 1 11.52 34.16 -11.44
N LYS A 2 10.98 35.09 -10.63
CA LYS A 2 10.23 34.71 -9.41
C LYS A 2 9.04 33.79 -9.65
N PHE A 3 8.36 33.87 -10.79
CA PHE A 3 7.24 33.01 -11.12
C PHE A 3 7.70 31.59 -11.50
N PHE A 4 8.78 31.48 -12.28
CA PHE A 4 9.29 30.20 -12.77
C PHE A 4 10.36 29.58 -11.86
N CYS A 5 10.82 30.29 -10.83
CA CYS A 5 11.66 29.78 -9.76
C CYS A 5 10.95 30.05 -8.41
N PRO A 6 9.80 29.42 -8.18
CA PRO A 6 9.05 29.63 -6.93
C PRO A 6 9.83 29.07 -5.73
N ASP A 7 9.61 29.64 -4.54
CA ASP A 7 10.07 29.04 -3.28
C ASP A 7 9.24 27.77 -2.98
N GLU A 8 9.21 26.87 -3.93
CA GLU A 8 8.67 25.54 -3.77
C GLU A 8 9.74 24.61 -3.26
N ARG A 9 9.78 24.46 -1.96
CA ARG A 9 10.74 23.60 -1.30
C ARG A 9 10.43 22.15 -1.61
N PRO A 10 11.36 21.41 -2.22
CA PRO A 10 11.18 19.99 -2.44
C PRO A 10 11.06 19.28 -1.10
N VAL A 11 10.36 18.16 -1.06
CA VAL A 11 10.44 17.22 0.05
C VAL A 11 11.87 16.78 0.17
N SER A 12 12.46 16.96 1.37
CA SER A 12 13.87 16.61 1.57
C SER A 12 14.07 15.10 1.32
N PRO A 13 14.95 14.72 0.38
CA PRO A 13 15.29 13.33 0.16
C PRO A 13 16.02 12.70 1.36
N PHE A 14 16.49 13.53 2.30
CA PHE A 14 17.24 13.11 3.48
C PHE A 14 16.36 12.91 4.72
N ILE A 15 15.09 13.33 4.70
CA ILE A 15 14.16 13.14 5.81
C ILE A 15 13.17 12.06 5.40
N PRO A 16 13.14 10.92 6.08
CA PRO A 16 12.12 9.89 5.82
C PRO A 16 10.73 10.51 5.94
N ALA A 17 9.86 10.30 4.96
CA ALA A 17 8.46 10.65 5.07
C ALA A 17 7.87 9.90 6.28
N SER A 18 7.29 10.64 7.22
CA SER A 18 6.53 10.04 8.30
C SER A 18 5.08 9.84 7.87
N PRO A 19 4.34 8.87 8.45
CA PRO A 19 2.91 8.74 8.18
C PRO A 19 2.12 10.04 8.45
N PHE A 20 2.60 10.89 9.36
CA PHE A 20 2.03 12.20 9.65
C PHE A 20 2.24 13.22 8.53
N ASP A 21 3.27 13.06 7.71
CA ASP A 21 3.54 13.98 6.61
C ASP A 21 2.47 13.83 5.50
N ALA A 22 1.86 12.66 5.37
CA ALA A 22 0.73 12.44 4.46
C ALA A 22 -0.56 13.17 4.91
N LEU A 23 -0.73 13.36 6.23
CA LEU A 23 -1.92 14.02 6.79
C LEU A 23 -1.80 15.55 6.87
N PHE A 24 -0.60 16.06 7.14
CA PHE A 24 -0.33 17.49 7.37
C PHE A 24 0.43 18.16 6.21
N GLY A 25 0.54 17.47 5.07
CA GLY A 25 1.41 17.87 3.98
C GLY A 25 2.86 17.46 4.24
N MET A 26 3.52 16.94 3.20
CA MET A 26 4.91 16.51 3.29
C MET A 26 5.79 17.63 3.83
N LYS A 27 6.62 17.35 4.83
CA LYS A 27 7.55 18.35 5.40
C LYS A 27 8.47 18.87 4.31
N LYS A 28 8.23 20.10 3.91
CA LYS A 28 9.11 20.81 3.01
C LYS A 28 10.48 20.99 3.69
N MET A 29 11.54 20.93 2.91
CA MET A 29 12.90 21.11 3.38
C MET A 29 13.04 22.46 4.10
N LYS A 30 13.57 22.44 5.33
CA LYS A 30 13.88 23.67 6.05
C LYS A 30 15.14 24.32 5.44
N GLY A 31 15.06 25.60 5.13
CA GLY A 31 16.22 26.32 4.59
C GLY A 31 15.83 27.73 4.14
N VAL A 32 16.83 28.50 3.73
CA VAL A 32 16.63 29.84 3.19
C VAL A 32 16.72 29.75 1.67
N PHE A 33 15.65 30.14 0.99
CA PHE A 33 15.63 30.22 -0.48
C PHE A 33 16.55 31.34 -0.99
N LYS A 34 17.33 31.04 -2.02
CA LYS A 34 18.29 31.93 -2.67
C LYS A 34 17.85 32.26 -4.09
N ALA A 35 17.00 33.28 -4.22
CA ALA A 35 16.44 33.67 -5.50
C ALA A 35 17.50 34.13 -6.51
N ASP A 36 18.56 34.76 -6.01
CA ASP A 36 19.71 35.24 -6.78
C ASP A 36 20.59 34.14 -7.37
N LEU A 37 20.54 32.94 -6.77
CA LEU A 37 21.25 31.74 -7.24
C LEU A 37 20.34 30.77 -8.00
N SER A 38 19.05 31.10 -8.14
CA SER A 38 18.07 30.30 -8.85
C SER A 38 17.92 30.77 -10.30
N SER A 39 17.78 29.81 -11.23
CA SER A 39 17.75 30.10 -12.67
C SER A 39 16.83 29.15 -13.43
N ILE A 40 16.26 29.63 -14.53
CA ILE A 40 15.59 28.76 -15.50
C ILE A 40 16.68 28.01 -16.26
N LEU A 41 16.51 26.68 -16.35
CA LEU A 41 17.43 25.79 -17.08
C LEU A 41 16.96 25.54 -18.50
N ASP A 42 15.65 25.32 -18.66
CA ASP A 42 15.04 24.92 -19.93
C ASP A 42 13.60 25.42 -20.00
N PHE A 43 13.14 25.66 -21.19
CA PHE A 43 11.78 26.11 -21.49
C PHE A 43 11.31 25.47 -22.79
N LYS A 44 10.19 24.74 -22.73
CA LYS A 44 9.57 24.10 -23.91
C LYS A 44 8.11 24.51 -24.03
N ALA A 45 7.68 24.77 -25.23
CA ALA A 45 6.28 25.04 -25.56
C ALA A 45 5.74 23.92 -26.45
N PHE A 46 4.63 23.32 -26.02
CA PHE A 46 3.91 22.28 -26.72
C PHE A 46 2.50 22.74 -27.08
N PRO A 47 1.77 22.04 -27.96
CA PRO A 47 0.42 22.44 -28.34
C PRO A 47 -0.57 22.64 -27.20
N GLN A 48 -0.43 21.89 -26.07
CA GLN A 48 -1.35 21.91 -24.95
C GLN A 48 -0.68 22.19 -23.59
N ASN A 49 0.64 22.42 -23.57
CA ASN A 49 1.32 22.80 -22.32
C ASN A 49 2.61 23.55 -22.54
N ILE A 50 3.02 24.25 -21.50
CA ILE A 50 4.33 24.87 -21.39
C ILE A 50 5.07 24.19 -20.24
N SER A 51 6.29 23.74 -20.50
CA SER A 51 7.18 23.06 -19.54
C SER A 51 8.36 23.96 -19.23
N VAL A 52 8.61 24.21 -17.95
CA VAL A 52 9.73 25.05 -17.47
C VAL A 52 10.52 24.26 -16.45
N LYS A 53 11.81 24.03 -16.72
CA LYS A 53 12.76 23.44 -15.76
C LYS A 53 13.58 24.55 -15.13
N SER A 54 13.59 24.60 -13.80
CA SER A 54 14.31 25.62 -13.04
C SER A 54 15.21 24.99 -12.00
N ARG A 55 16.41 25.51 -11.85
CA ARG A 55 17.27 25.23 -10.71
C ARG A 55 16.89 26.18 -9.59
N VAL A 56 16.43 25.66 -8.48
CA VAL A 56 16.16 26.42 -7.25
C VAL A 56 17.25 26.14 -6.23
N ALA A 57 17.76 27.20 -5.60
CA ALA A 57 18.86 27.11 -4.67
C ALA A 57 18.43 27.46 -3.25
N TYR A 58 18.97 26.74 -2.28
CA TYR A 58 18.68 26.89 -0.85
C TYR A 58 19.97 26.82 -0.04
N THR A 59 19.95 27.36 1.17
CA THR A 59 20.93 27.07 2.21
C THR A 59 20.23 26.37 3.36
N VAL A 60 20.64 25.13 3.66
CA VAL A 60 20.08 24.29 4.73
C VAL A 60 21.15 24.07 5.78
N ASN A 61 20.93 24.57 7.01
CA ASN A 61 21.92 24.50 8.10
C ASN A 61 23.35 25.00 7.67
N GLY A 62 23.39 26.06 6.91
CA GLY A 62 24.67 26.62 6.39
C GLY A 62 25.22 25.90 5.13
N THR A 63 24.67 24.77 4.73
CA THR A 63 25.11 24.01 3.56
C THR A 63 24.30 24.40 2.33
N PRO A 64 24.95 24.73 1.19
CA PRO A 64 24.24 24.96 -0.07
C PRO A 64 23.54 23.68 -0.57
N PHE A 65 22.33 23.84 -1.06
CA PHE A 65 21.57 22.79 -1.68
C PHE A 65 20.84 23.33 -2.91
N THR A 66 20.85 22.58 -4.01
CA THR A 66 20.09 22.91 -5.22
C THR A 66 19.15 21.77 -5.59
N ALA A 67 17.97 22.13 -6.12
CA ALA A 67 17.03 21.18 -6.70
C ALA A 67 16.64 21.66 -8.10
N VAL A 68 16.38 20.70 -8.98
CA VAL A 68 15.72 20.98 -10.26
C VAL A 68 14.23 20.73 -10.06
N VAL A 69 13.43 21.76 -10.31
CA VAL A 69 11.97 21.66 -10.28
C VAL A 69 11.43 21.81 -11.70
N HIS A 70 10.35 21.09 -11.98
CA HIS A 70 9.64 21.14 -13.24
C HIS A 70 8.24 21.71 -12.99
N LEU A 71 7.94 22.83 -13.65
CA LEU A 71 6.64 23.47 -13.66
C LEU A 71 6.00 23.26 -15.03
N SER A 72 4.79 22.66 -15.06
CA SER A 72 4.02 22.56 -16.29
C SER A 72 2.73 23.37 -16.15
N MET A 73 2.45 24.20 -17.14
CA MET A 73 1.18 24.91 -17.30
C MET A 73 0.38 24.19 -18.39
N ILE A 74 -0.77 23.65 -18.03
CA ILE A 74 -1.57 22.78 -18.87
C ILE A 74 -2.80 23.54 -19.37
N GLN A 75 -3.07 23.45 -20.67
CA GLN A 75 -4.35 23.89 -21.24
C GLN A 75 -5.41 22.86 -20.92
N LEU A 76 -6.45 23.27 -20.23
CA LEU A 76 -7.59 22.43 -19.93
C LEU A 76 -8.47 22.26 -21.20
N PRO A 77 -9.20 21.13 -21.35
CA PRO A 77 -10.16 20.95 -22.43
C PRO A 77 -11.19 22.10 -22.48
N ASP A 78 -11.56 22.56 -23.68
CA ASP A 78 -12.58 23.60 -23.85
C ASP A 78 -13.93 23.12 -23.28
N GLU A 79 -14.30 21.88 -23.58
CA GLU A 79 -15.49 21.19 -23.09
C GLU A 79 -15.10 20.20 -21.99
N PRO A 80 -15.35 20.51 -20.69
CA PRO A 80 -15.05 19.58 -19.61
C PRO A 80 -15.92 18.32 -19.72
N MET A 81 -15.30 17.16 -19.41
CA MET A 81 -16.04 15.90 -19.30
C MET A 81 -17.15 16.00 -18.24
N ARG A 82 -18.30 15.32 -18.46
CA ARG A 82 -19.32 15.20 -17.40
C ARG A 82 -18.70 14.54 -16.17
N PRO A 83 -18.68 15.24 -14.99
CA PRO A 83 -18.13 14.67 -13.77
C PRO A 83 -18.94 13.46 -13.33
N ARG A 84 -18.30 12.56 -12.57
CA ARG A 84 -18.95 11.47 -11.84
C ARG A 84 -18.74 11.68 -10.35
N LEU A 85 -19.83 11.67 -9.57
CA LEU A 85 -19.73 11.81 -8.11
C LEU A 85 -19.09 10.58 -7.50
N LEU A 86 -18.20 10.79 -6.53
CA LEU A 86 -17.58 9.71 -5.76
C LEU A 86 -18.58 9.15 -4.76
N ASP A 87 -18.79 7.85 -4.78
CA ASP A 87 -19.43 7.10 -3.70
C ASP A 87 -18.36 6.60 -2.72
N PRO A 88 -18.54 6.69 -1.39
CA PRO A 88 -17.53 6.27 -0.41
C PRO A 88 -17.20 4.76 -0.47
N ARG A 89 -18.01 3.97 -1.14
CA ARG A 89 -17.79 2.53 -1.38
C ARG A 89 -16.91 2.25 -2.60
N MET A 90 -16.47 3.31 -3.32
CA MET A 90 -15.61 3.23 -4.50
C MET A 90 -14.20 3.69 -4.16
N GLY A 91 -13.19 2.87 -4.50
CA GLY A 91 -11.78 3.20 -4.29
C GLY A 91 -11.18 4.04 -5.42
N TYR A 92 -11.59 5.29 -5.57
CA TYR A 92 -11.09 6.22 -6.57
C TYR A 92 -10.39 7.44 -5.98
N PHE A 93 -9.32 7.91 -6.62
CA PHE A 93 -8.83 9.28 -6.44
C PHE A 93 -9.91 10.27 -6.88
N SER A 94 -9.94 11.44 -6.25
CA SER A 94 -11.01 12.38 -6.50
C SER A 94 -10.61 13.83 -6.22
N ASP A 95 -11.23 14.76 -6.95
CA ASP A 95 -11.15 16.19 -6.72
C ASP A 95 -12.33 16.65 -5.84
N ARG A 96 -12.00 17.20 -4.66
CA ARG A 96 -12.99 17.70 -3.70
C ARG A 96 -13.46 19.08 -4.07
N LYS A 97 -14.77 19.31 -3.96
CA LYS A 97 -15.45 20.58 -4.23
C LYS A 97 -16.33 20.97 -3.06
N VAL A 98 -16.64 22.26 -3.02
CA VAL A 98 -17.70 22.80 -2.16
C VAL A 98 -18.78 23.35 -3.08
N LEU A 99 -19.96 22.76 -3.03
CA LEU A 99 -21.13 23.18 -3.78
C LEU A 99 -21.95 24.17 -2.93
N TYR A 100 -22.25 25.31 -3.50
CA TYR A 100 -23.17 26.28 -2.94
C TYR A 100 -24.45 26.24 -3.75
N SER A 101 -25.59 26.08 -3.09
CA SER A 101 -26.93 26.06 -3.70
C SER A 101 -27.88 26.87 -2.86
N THR A 102 -28.83 27.50 -3.50
CA THR A 102 -29.97 28.19 -2.82
C THR A 102 -31.05 27.22 -2.36
N GLU A 103 -30.98 25.97 -2.78
CA GLU A 103 -31.92 24.89 -2.42
C GLU A 103 -31.60 24.21 -1.10
N LYS A 104 -30.42 24.50 -0.52
CA LYS A 104 -29.94 23.89 0.73
C LYS A 104 -29.43 24.95 1.69
N ASP A 105 -29.71 24.75 2.97
CA ASP A 105 -29.36 25.70 4.04
C ASP A 105 -27.84 25.67 4.36
N GLN A 106 -27.05 24.77 3.71
CA GLN A 106 -25.62 24.65 3.91
C GLN A 106 -24.88 24.29 2.61
N SER A 107 -23.61 24.63 2.57
CA SER A 107 -22.73 24.17 1.50
C SER A 107 -22.48 22.64 1.60
N GLU A 108 -22.41 21.98 0.48
CA GLU A 108 -22.12 20.54 0.39
C GLU A 108 -20.67 20.28 -0.02
N LYS A 109 -20.05 19.31 0.64
CA LYS A 109 -18.77 18.77 0.18
C LYS A 109 -19.06 17.61 -0.78
N ILE A 110 -18.67 17.76 -2.03
CA ILE A 110 -18.75 16.73 -3.06
C ILE A 110 -17.35 16.38 -3.55
N ALA A 111 -17.20 15.24 -4.21
CA ALA A 111 -15.97 14.84 -4.84
C ALA A 111 -16.25 14.24 -6.22
N TYR A 112 -15.42 14.59 -7.20
CA TYR A 112 -15.47 14.04 -8.54
C TYR A 112 -14.42 12.96 -8.73
N VAL A 113 -14.83 11.79 -9.23
CA VAL A 113 -13.95 10.66 -9.56
C VAL A 113 -12.92 11.08 -10.62
N ASN A 114 -11.65 10.83 -10.37
CA ASN A 114 -10.60 11.03 -11.36
C ASN A 114 -10.59 9.85 -12.34
N ARG A 115 -10.85 10.10 -13.62
CA ARG A 115 -10.93 9.07 -14.66
C ARG A 115 -10.64 9.64 -16.04
N TRP A 116 -10.21 8.79 -16.97
CA TRP A 116 -10.07 9.17 -18.36
C TRP A 116 -11.44 9.35 -19.01
N ARG A 117 -11.52 10.26 -20.01
CA ARG A 117 -12.67 10.34 -20.89
C ARG A 117 -12.64 9.15 -21.84
N LEU A 118 -13.58 8.24 -21.69
CA LEU A 118 -13.71 7.04 -22.53
C LEU A 118 -15.14 6.99 -23.09
N GLU A 119 -15.27 7.28 -24.37
CA GLU A 119 -16.54 7.39 -25.07
C GLU A 119 -16.42 6.64 -26.42
N PRO A 120 -17.50 6.01 -26.92
CA PRO A 120 -17.49 5.44 -28.27
C PRO A 120 -17.38 6.55 -29.32
N LYS A 121 -16.87 6.22 -30.51
CA LYS A 121 -16.93 7.11 -31.64
C LYS A 121 -18.41 7.38 -31.99
N PRO A 122 -18.78 8.59 -32.49
CA PRO A 122 -20.16 8.91 -32.82
C PRO A 122 -20.84 7.87 -33.73
N GLU A 123 -20.11 7.35 -34.72
CA GLU A 123 -20.57 6.31 -35.64
C GLU A 123 -20.72 4.92 -35.03
N GLU A 124 -20.05 4.67 -33.89
CA GLU A 124 -20.09 3.39 -33.18
C GLU A 124 -21.11 3.39 -32.03
N LEU A 125 -21.72 4.54 -31.70
CA LEU A 125 -22.58 4.70 -30.51
C LEU A 125 -23.76 3.72 -30.51
N GLU A 126 -24.43 3.51 -31.64
CA GLU A 126 -25.58 2.60 -31.73
C GLU A 126 -25.17 1.13 -31.60
N ARG A 127 -23.99 0.77 -32.08
CA ARG A 127 -23.40 -0.57 -31.89
C ARG A 127 -23.05 -0.81 -30.43
N TYR A 128 -22.43 0.21 -29.80
CA TYR A 128 -22.10 0.16 -28.37
C TYR A 128 -23.35 -0.04 -27.49
N LYS A 129 -24.43 0.73 -27.76
CA LYS A 129 -25.72 0.60 -27.04
C LYS A 129 -26.38 -0.78 -27.21
N LYS A 130 -26.09 -1.49 -28.31
CA LYS A 130 -26.53 -2.87 -28.53
C LYS A 130 -25.66 -3.90 -27.82
N GLY A 131 -24.61 -3.50 -27.08
CA GLY A 131 -23.69 -4.38 -26.37
C GLY A 131 -22.56 -4.95 -27.23
N GLU A 132 -22.33 -4.40 -28.44
CA GLU A 132 -21.17 -4.77 -29.24
C GLU A 132 -19.90 -4.12 -28.72
N LEU A 133 -18.76 -4.83 -28.84
CA LEU A 133 -17.44 -4.28 -28.54
C LEU A 133 -17.03 -3.26 -29.62
N VAL A 134 -16.76 -2.03 -29.20
CA VAL A 134 -16.31 -0.94 -30.07
C VAL A 134 -14.97 -0.37 -29.58
N GLU A 135 -14.26 0.33 -30.47
CA GLU A 135 -13.09 1.10 -30.08
C GLU A 135 -13.52 2.46 -29.48
N PRO A 136 -12.84 2.96 -28.44
CA PRO A 136 -13.12 4.30 -27.96
C PRO A 136 -12.67 5.36 -28.97
N ALA A 137 -13.27 6.53 -28.92
CA ALA A 137 -12.88 7.66 -29.75
C ALA A 137 -11.41 8.06 -29.51
N LYS A 138 -10.96 7.98 -28.26
CA LYS A 138 -9.56 8.21 -27.85
C LYS A 138 -9.12 7.09 -26.89
N PRO A 139 -8.27 6.17 -27.33
CA PRO A 139 -7.71 5.16 -26.45
C PRO A 139 -6.72 5.77 -25.43
N ILE A 140 -6.55 5.11 -24.29
CA ILE A 140 -5.53 5.44 -23.30
C ILE A 140 -4.22 4.83 -23.78
N VAL A 141 -3.24 5.65 -24.13
CA VAL A 141 -1.96 5.19 -24.69
C VAL A 141 -0.83 5.51 -23.74
N PHE A 142 -0.04 4.48 -23.38
CA PHE A 142 1.20 4.65 -22.63
C PHE A 142 2.41 4.35 -23.51
N TYR A 143 3.34 5.30 -23.56
CA TYR A 143 4.62 5.15 -24.25
C TYR A 143 5.67 4.64 -23.28
N VAL A 144 6.32 3.53 -23.61
CA VAL A 144 7.31 2.84 -22.76
C VAL A 144 8.70 3.36 -23.08
N ASP A 145 9.39 3.86 -22.06
CA ASP A 145 10.70 4.51 -22.14
C ASP A 145 11.77 3.60 -22.76
N ASN A 146 12.57 4.16 -23.68
CA ASN A 146 13.68 3.46 -24.32
C ASN A 146 14.86 3.21 -23.39
N ALA A 147 14.95 3.90 -22.24
CA ALA A 147 15.91 3.63 -21.18
C ALA A 147 15.69 2.29 -20.45
N LEU A 148 14.47 1.72 -20.54
CA LEU A 148 14.19 0.40 -19.99
C LEU A 148 15.00 -0.68 -20.73
N PRO A 149 15.65 -1.62 -20.01
CA PRO A 149 16.27 -2.80 -20.61
C PRO A 149 15.29 -3.57 -21.49
N ALA A 150 15.69 -3.93 -22.70
CA ALA A 150 14.82 -4.58 -23.69
C ALA A 150 14.08 -5.82 -23.15
N LYS A 151 14.77 -6.62 -22.32
CA LYS A 151 14.20 -7.82 -21.68
C LYS A 151 13.01 -7.51 -20.74
N TRP A 152 12.92 -6.28 -20.19
CA TRP A 152 11.84 -5.88 -19.29
C TRP A 152 10.66 -5.22 -20.01
N LYS A 153 10.90 -4.56 -21.15
CA LYS A 153 9.87 -3.83 -21.90
C LYS A 153 8.63 -4.68 -22.21
N LYS A 154 8.80 -5.94 -22.60
CA LYS A 154 7.66 -6.83 -22.91
C LYS A 154 6.74 -7.05 -21.71
N TYR A 155 7.31 -7.18 -20.51
CA TYR A 155 6.53 -7.39 -19.27
C TYR A 155 5.83 -6.11 -18.82
N ILE A 156 6.48 -4.97 -19.00
CA ILE A 156 5.87 -3.65 -18.74
C ILE A 156 4.68 -3.42 -19.68
N LYS A 157 4.83 -3.69 -20.99
CA LYS A 157 3.72 -3.59 -21.96
C LYS A 157 2.57 -4.52 -21.61
N LEU A 158 2.86 -5.76 -21.25
CA LEU A 158 1.84 -6.70 -20.78
C LEU A 158 1.12 -6.18 -19.54
N GLY A 159 1.86 -5.58 -18.57
CA GLY A 159 1.27 -4.99 -17.36
C GLY A 159 0.35 -3.79 -17.65
N ILE A 160 0.67 -2.99 -18.68
CA ILE A 160 -0.19 -1.90 -19.14
C ILE A 160 -1.49 -2.49 -19.74
N GLU A 161 -1.37 -3.50 -20.59
CA GLU A 161 -2.47 -4.10 -21.33
C GLU A 161 -3.30 -5.11 -20.52
N ASP A 162 -2.85 -5.48 -19.31
CA ASP A 162 -3.60 -6.33 -18.37
C ASP A 162 -4.99 -5.75 -18.03
N TRP A 163 -5.19 -4.44 -18.18
CA TRP A 163 -6.47 -3.78 -17.92
C TRP A 163 -7.49 -3.90 -19.06
N GLN A 164 -7.06 -4.37 -20.23
CA GLN A 164 -7.94 -4.49 -21.40
C GLN A 164 -9.21 -5.31 -21.12
N PRO A 165 -9.17 -6.48 -20.43
CA PRO A 165 -10.38 -7.25 -20.11
C PRO A 165 -11.40 -6.48 -19.26
N ALA A 166 -10.94 -5.54 -18.40
CA ALA A 166 -11.85 -4.72 -17.61
C ALA A 166 -12.60 -3.70 -18.46
N PHE A 167 -11.95 -3.15 -19.49
CA PHE A 167 -12.58 -2.26 -20.46
C PHE A 167 -13.49 -3.03 -21.45
N GLU A 168 -13.12 -4.25 -21.82
CA GLU A 168 -13.99 -5.11 -22.62
C GLU A 168 -15.28 -5.48 -21.89
N ALA A 169 -15.22 -5.68 -20.57
CA ALA A 169 -16.39 -5.93 -19.75
C ALA A 169 -17.42 -4.78 -19.75
N ILE A 170 -17.00 -3.59 -20.18
CA ILE A 170 -17.87 -2.41 -20.34
C ILE A 170 -18.06 -2.00 -21.82
N GLY A 171 -17.69 -2.87 -22.76
CA GLY A 171 -17.95 -2.69 -24.19
C GLY A 171 -16.84 -2.03 -25.02
N PHE A 172 -15.64 -1.80 -24.44
CA PHE A 172 -14.52 -1.16 -25.17
C PHE A 172 -13.38 -2.14 -25.44
N LYS A 173 -13.07 -2.41 -26.70
CA LYS A 173 -11.85 -3.09 -27.14
C LYS A 173 -10.75 -2.07 -27.44
N ASN A 174 -9.48 -2.47 -27.30
CA ASN A 174 -8.32 -1.60 -27.55
C ASN A 174 -8.37 -0.27 -26.77
N ALA A 175 -8.98 -0.28 -25.57
CA ALA A 175 -9.17 0.92 -24.75
C ALA A 175 -7.88 1.41 -24.11
N ILE A 176 -6.95 0.49 -23.79
CA ILE A 176 -5.63 0.81 -23.24
C ILE A 176 -4.57 0.12 -24.09
N VAL A 177 -3.51 0.86 -24.47
CA VAL A 177 -2.50 0.40 -25.42
C VAL A 177 -1.10 0.82 -24.96
N ALA A 178 -0.14 -0.11 -25.03
CA ALA A 178 1.27 0.15 -24.80
C ALA A 178 2.01 0.35 -26.13
N ARG A 179 2.81 1.41 -26.22
CA ARG A 179 3.67 1.71 -27.37
C ARG A 179 5.12 1.94 -26.92
N ASP A 180 6.07 1.76 -27.83
CA ASP A 180 7.44 2.21 -27.59
C ASP A 180 7.55 3.72 -27.81
N PHE A 181 8.51 4.37 -27.16
CA PHE A 181 8.90 5.73 -27.54
C PHE A 181 9.27 5.75 -29.01
N PRO A 182 8.69 6.66 -29.80
CA PRO A 182 9.08 6.84 -31.19
C PRO A 182 10.59 7.17 -31.30
N THR A 183 11.26 6.54 -32.24
CA THR A 183 12.69 6.78 -32.51
C THR A 183 12.91 7.65 -33.73
N ASP A 184 11.87 7.84 -34.52
CA ASP A 184 11.85 8.54 -35.82
C ASP A 184 10.92 9.77 -35.84
N ASP A 185 10.29 10.08 -34.69
CA ASP A 185 9.48 11.28 -34.51
C ASP A 185 10.26 12.37 -33.77
N PRO A 186 10.77 13.41 -34.44
CA PRO A 186 11.52 14.47 -33.80
C PRO A 186 10.68 15.37 -32.88
N ASP A 187 9.35 15.32 -33.02
CA ASP A 187 8.41 16.13 -32.24
C ASP A 187 7.94 15.40 -30.95
N PHE A 188 8.32 14.13 -30.79
CA PHE A 188 7.99 13.38 -29.58
C PHE A 188 8.85 13.86 -28.41
N ASP A 189 8.19 14.36 -27.37
CA ASP A 189 8.84 14.75 -26.12
C ASP A 189 8.00 14.24 -24.92
N PRO A 190 8.60 13.54 -23.96
CA PRO A 190 7.89 13.07 -22.75
C PRO A 190 7.37 14.20 -21.84
N ASP A 191 7.81 15.45 -22.03
CA ASP A 191 7.30 16.61 -21.30
C ASP A 191 6.03 17.21 -21.97
N ASP A 192 5.63 16.73 -23.16
CA ASP A 192 4.37 17.06 -23.82
C ASP A 192 3.23 16.26 -23.21
N ILE A 193 2.22 16.95 -22.66
CA ILE A 193 1.09 16.28 -21.96
C ILE A 193 0.22 15.40 -22.86
N ARG A 194 0.36 15.49 -24.17
CA ARG A 194 -0.35 14.59 -25.10
C ARG A 194 0.12 13.14 -25.00
N TYR A 195 1.30 12.90 -24.39
CA TYR A 195 1.93 11.60 -24.26
C TYR A 195 1.98 11.16 -22.79
N SER A 196 1.24 10.13 -22.45
CA SER A 196 1.40 9.46 -21.15
C SER A 196 2.53 8.45 -21.26
N CYS A 197 3.43 8.43 -20.27
CA CYS A 197 4.67 7.68 -20.37
C CYS A 197 4.86 6.71 -19.21
N PHE A 198 5.44 5.55 -19.50
CA PHE A 198 6.01 4.67 -18.49
C PHE A 198 7.52 4.91 -18.47
N ARG A 199 7.98 5.66 -17.46
CA ARG A 199 9.36 6.15 -17.34
C ARG A 199 10.21 5.23 -16.49
N TYR A 200 11.50 5.15 -16.83
CA TYR A 200 12.49 4.41 -16.07
C TYR A 200 13.53 5.32 -15.45
N ALA A 201 13.71 5.24 -14.13
CA ALA A 201 14.64 6.07 -13.39
C ALA A 201 15.76 5.23 -12.75
N THR A 202 17.00 5.60 -13.04
CA THR A 202 18.20 4.94 -12.50
C THR A 202 18.75 5.61 -11.24
N THR A 203 17.93 6.41 -10.55
CA THR A 203 18.31 7.11 -9.33
C THR A 203 18.60 6.13 -8.20
N PRO A 204 19.73 6.25 -7.48
CA PRO A 204 20.05 5.39 -6.35
C PRO A 204 19.01 5.53 -5.24
N VAL A 205 18.50 4.40 -4.71
CA VAL A 205 17.47 4.35 -3.66
C VAL A 205 17.96 4.89 -2.31
N ALA A 206 19.27 4.99 -2.08
CA ALA A 206 19.80 5.60 -0.86
C ALA A 206 19.22 7.01 -0.59
N SER A 207 18.73 7.70 -1.62
CA SER A 207 18.14 9.04 -1.53
C SER A 207 16.61 9.09 -1.68
N SER A 208 15.95 7.99 -2.12
CA SER A 208 14.50 7.95 -2.33
C SER A 208 13.95 6.58 -1.91
N LYS A 209 12.90 6.55 -1.13
CA LYS A 209 12.20 5.31 -0.76
C LYS A 209 11.13 4.92 -1.78
N ALA A 210 11.02 5.65 -2.90
CA ALA A 210 10.06 5.36 -3.93
C ALA A 210 10.54 4.21 -4.82
N ASN A 211 9.70 3.18 -4.99
CA ASN A 211 9.96 2.03 -5.86
C ASN A 211 9.31 2.21 -7.23
N ALA A 212 8.04 2.62 -7.25
CA ALA A 212 7.29 3.04 -8.40
C ALA A 212 6.19 4.03 -7.98
N MET A 213 5.64 4.78 -8.90
CA MET A 213 4.49 5.66 -8.69
C MET A 213 3.79 5.96 -10.01
N GLY A 214 2.45 6.03 -9.99
CA GLY A 214 1.60 6.35 -11.13
C GLY A 214 0.77 7.61 -10.92
N PRO A 215 1.36 8.82 -10.89
CA PRO A 215 0.62 10.06 -10.76
C PRO A 215 -0.19 10.40 -12.02
N SER A 216 -1.29 11.12 -11.83
CA SER A 216 -2.11 11.69 -12.90
C SER A 216 -2.39 13.17 -12.66
N TRP A 217 -2.72 13.88 -13.75
CA TRP A 217 -3.11 15.30 -13.74
C TRP A 217 -4.54 15.43 -14.23
N PRO A 218 -5.51 15.49 -13.32
CA PRO A 218 -6.92 15.66 -13.67
C PRO A 218 -7.29 17.12 -13.91
N ASP A 219 -8.31 17.34 -14.75
CA ASP A 219 -9.01 18.61 -14.84
C ASP A 219 -9.83 18.83 -13.55
N PRO A 220 -9.52 19.88 -12.76
CA PRO A 220 -10.20 20.10 -11.52
C PRO A 220 -11.71 20.42 -11.66
N ARG A 221 -12.20 20.72 -12.87
CA ARG A 221 -13.63 21.00 -13.12
C ARG A 221 -14.47 19.73 -13.22
N SER A 222 -13.85 18.59 -13.63
CA SER A 222 -14.58 17.38 -13.98
C SER A 222 -14.00 16.08 -13.43
N GLY A 223 -12.75 16.09 -12.95
CA GLY A 223 -11.98 14.88 -12.63
C GLY A 223 -11.46 14.15 -13.87
N GLU A 224 -11.55 14.73 -15.09
CA GLU A 224 -11.00 14.14 -16.29
C GLU A 224 -9.48 14.06 -16.21
N ILE A 225 -8.91 12.86 -16.25
CA ILE A 225 -7.46 12.69 -16.34
C ILE A 225 -7.00 13.13 -17.73
N ILE A 226 -6.16 14.19 -17.77
CA ILE A 226 -5.63 14.74 -19.01
C ILE A 226 -4.36 13.98 -19.42
N GLN A 227 -3.51 13.68 -18.44
CA GLN A 227 -2.25 13.00 -18.62
C GLN A 227 -1.89 12.20 -17.37
N ALA A 228 -1.23 11.07 -17.53
CA ALA A 228 -0.65 10.32 -16.44
C ALA A 228 0.72 9.76 -16.84
N SER A 229 1.60 9.56 -15.88
CA SER A 229 2.89 8.91 -16.13
C SER A 229 3.25 7.98 -14.98
N VAL A 230 3.81 6.83 -15.32
CA VAL A 230 4.40 5.93 -14.33
C VAL A 230 5.91 6.18 -14.26
N TYR A 231 6.43 6.26 -13.04
CA TYR A 231 7.87 6.32 -12.77
C TYR A 231 8.27 5.05 -12.05
N MET A 232 9.12 4.24 -12.67
CA MET A 232 9.68 3.02 -12.08
C MET A 232 11.17 3.22 -11.80
N TYR A 233 11.58 3.02 -10.55
CA TYR A 233 12.96 3.15 -10.12
C TYR A 233 13.70 1.81 -10.22
N HIS A 234 14.99 1.83 -10.57
CA HIS A 234 15.78 0.62 -10.79
C HIS A 234 15.77 -0.34 -9.60
N ASP A 235 15.86 0.19 -8.40
CA ASP A 235 15.94 -0.61 -7.15
C ASP A 235 14.65 -1.36 -6.80
N VAL A 236 13.57 -1.18 -7.56
CA VAL A 236 12.40 -2.04 -7.47
C VAL A 236 12.76 -3.51 -7.74
N LEU A 237 13.78 -3.76 -8.58
CA LEU A 237 14.27 -5.12 -8.87
C LEU A 237 14.77 -5.82 -7.61
N LYS A 238 15.56 -5.12 -6.79
CA LYS A 238 16.07 -5.62 -5.52
C LYS A 238 14.92 -5.89 -4.54
N LEU A 239 13.97 -4.98 -4.45
CA LEU A 239 12.81 -5.14 -3.59
C LEU A 239 11.98 -6.38 -3.98
N LEU A 240 11.71 -6.56 -5.28
CA LEU A 240 10.98 -7.71 -5.82
C LEU A 240 11.71 -9.03 -5.57
N HIS A 241 13.05 -9.01 -5.71
CA HIS A 241 13.90 -10.16 -5.38
C HIS A 241 13.73 -10.55 -3.91
N ASN A 242 13.90 -9.59 -3.00
CA ASN A 242 13.83 -9.84 -1.56
C ASN A 242 12.44 -10.33 -1.14
N TRP A 243 11.37 -9.72 -1.65
CA TRP A 243 10.00 -10.19 -1.35
C TRP A 243 9.77 -11.63 -1.82
N LYS A 244 10.17 -11.94 -3.06
CA LYS A 244 9.97 -13.28 -3.59
C LYS A 244 10.77 -14.32 -2.79
N PHE A 245 11.99 -14.00 -2.41
CA PHE A 245 12.82 -14.88 -1.57
C PHE A 245 12.13 -15.13 -0.21
N VAL A 246 11.83 -14.09 0.58
CA VAL A 246 11.30 -14.26 1.94
C VAL A 246 9.88 -14.84 1.99
N GLN A 247 9.12 -14.74 0.90
CA GLN A 247 7.73 -15.17 0.86
C GLN A 247 7.53 -16.52 0.15
N THR A 248 8.44 -16.93 -0.74
CA THR A 248 8.21 -18.14 -1.57
C THR A 248 9.38 -19.10 -1.69
N ALA A 249 10.57 -18.79 -1.18
CA ALA A 249 11.74 -19.67 -1.34
C ALA A 249 11.55 -21.08 -0.72
N GLN A 250 10.66 -21.23 0.25
CA GLN A 250 10.31 -22.53 0.82
C GLN A 250 9.62 -23.47 -0.19
N VAL A 251 8.93 -22.92 -1.19
CA VAL A 251 8.17 -23.67 -2.21
C VAL A 251 8.82 -23.56 -3.60
N ASP A 252 9.30 -22.37 -3.96
CA ASP A 252 9.80 -22.05 -5.30
C ASP A 252 11.34 -22.06 -5.37
N PRO A 253 11.96 -23.08 -5.99
CA PRO A 253 13.42 -23.09 -6.17
C PRO A 253 13.95 -21.91 -6.98
N LYS A 254 13.16 -21.33 -7.90
CA LYS A 254 13.55 -20.13 -8.67
C LYS A 254 13.76 -18.91 -7.77
N ALA A 255 13.03 -18.84 -6.65
CA ALA A 255 13.16 -17.75 -5.68
C ALA A 255 14.48 -17.80 -4.87
N ARG A 256 15.24 -18.88 -4.94
CA ARG A 256 16.52 -19.08 -4.23
C ARG A 256 17.72 -18.57 -5.02
N ALA A 257 17.54 -18.23 -6.29
CA ALA A 257 18.62 -17.76 -7.15
C ALA A 257 19.10 -16.36 -6.73
N ALA A 258 20.41 -16.13 -6.72
CA ALA A 258 20.99 -14.81 -6.45
C ALA A 258 20.58 -13.76 -7.51
N VAL A 259 20.32 -14.20 -8.73
CA VAL A 259 19.78 -13.39 -9.83
C VAL A 259 18.65 -14.19 -10.47
N PHE A 260 17.46 -13.62 -10.51
CA PHE A 260 16.32 -14.29 -11.14
C PHE A 260 16.45 -14.37 -12.65
N ASP A 261 15.93 -15.46 -13.21
CA ASP A 261 15.74 -15.57 -14.65
C ASP A 261 14.76 -14.47 -15.16
N GLU A 262 14.77 -14.25 -16.47
CA GLU A 262 13.99 -13.20 -17.10
C GLU A 262 12.47 -13.36 -16.84
N GLU A 263 11.96 -14.59 -16.88
CA GLU A 263 10.54 -14.88 -16.67
C GLU A 263 10.10 -14.57 -15.23
N THR A 264 10.91 -15.01 -14.26
CA THR A 264 10.65 -14.84 -12.82
C THR A 264 10.63 -13.35 -12.42
N MET A 265 11.63 -12.59 -12.86
CA MET A 265 11.67 -11.14 -12.60
C MET A 265 10.62 -10.41 -13.43
N GLY A 266 10.43 -10.82 -14.68
CA GLY A 266 9.44 -10.22 -15.59
C GLY A 266 8.02 -10.33 -15.07
N ALA A 267 7.61 -11.47 -14.50
CA ALA A 267 6.30 -11.64 -13.87
C ALA A 267 6.10 -10.66 -12.71
N SER A 268 7.13 -10.43 -11.90
CA SER A 268 7.08 -9.46 -10.79
C SER A 268 7.01 -8.01 -11.30
N LEU A 269 7.73 -7.69 -12.37
CA LEU A 269 7.68 -6.35 -13.00
C LEU A 269 6.32 -6.09 -13.67
N ARG A 270 5.72 -7.11 -14.31
CA ARG A 270 4.35 -7.02 -14.86
C ARG A 270 3.34 -6.67 -13.78
N TYR A 271 3.42 -7.31 -12.62
CA TYR A 271 2.58 -6.97 -11.47
C TYR A 271 2.72 -5.50 -11.07
N VAL A 272 3.96 -5.01 -10.88
CA VAL A 272 4.20 -3.60 -10.54
C VAL A 272 3.64 -2.68 -11.61
N ALA A 273 3.91 -2.95 -12.88
CA ALA A 273 3.40 -2.13 -13.98
C ALA A 273 1.88 -2.08 -13.99
N SER A 274 1.21 -3.22 -13.88
CA SER A 274 -0.26 -3.28 -13.86
C SER A 274 -0.85 -2.56 -12.64
N HIS A 275 -0.22 -2.64 -11.45
CA HIS A 275 -0.61 -1.92 -10.26
C HIS A 275 -0.51 -0.39 -10.46
N GLU A 276 0.64 0.10 -10.93
CA GLU A 276 0.85 1.54 -11.16
C GLU A 276 -0.07 2.10 -12.26
N ILE A 277 -0.38 1.30 -13.29
CA ILE A 277 -1.39 1.65 -14.29
C ILE A 277 -2.76 1.80 -13.63
N GLY A 278 -3.13 0.93 -12.69
CA GLY A 278 -4.37 1.09 -11.92
C GLY A 278 -4.49 2.47 -11.26
N HIS A 279 -3.40 2.99 -10.69
CA HIS A 279 -3.38 4.35 -10.16
C HIS A 279 -3.59 5.41 -11.24
N THR A 280 -3.00 5.23 -12.42
CA THR A 280 -3.21 6.14 -13.55
C THR A 280 -4.61 6.06 -14.16
N LEU A 281 -5.36 5.01 -13.85
CA LEU A 281 -6.79 4.87 -14.16
C LEU A 281 -7.70 5.46 -13.07
N GLY A 282 -7.12 6.09 -12.07
CA GLY A 282 -7.82 6.74 -10.96
C GLY A 282 -8.06 5.86 -9.75
N LEU A 283 -7.63 4.59 -9.74
CA LEU A 283 -7.89 3.67 -8.63
C LEU A 283 -6.98 3.91 -7.43
N MET A 284 -7.55 3.92 -6.24
CA MET A 284 -6.84 3.89 -4.96
C MET A 284 -6.51 2.45 -4.55
N HIS A 285 -5.61 2.30 -3.57
CA HIS A 285 -5.37 0.99 -2.96
C HIS A 285 -6.65 0.42 -2.35
N ASN A 286 -6.87 -0.89 -2.55
CA ASN A 286 -7.88 -1.66 -1.83
C ASN A 286 -7.19 -2.71 -0.94
N MET A 287 -6.81 -2.34 0.27
CA MET A 287 -6.10 -3.23 1.21
C MET A 287 -7.01 -4.31 1.83
N ARG A 288 -8.31 -4.27 1.55
CA ARG A 288 -9.29 -5.26 2.03
C ARG A 288 -9.48 -6.42 1.04
N ALA A 289 -8.98 -6.28 -0.18
CA ALA A 289 -9.22 -7.26 -1.23
C ALA A 289 -8.66 -8.65 -0.89
N SER A 290 -7.48 -8.74 -0.28
CA SER A 290 -6.90 -10.02 0.17
C SER A 290 -7.65 -10.65 1.34
N TYR A 291 -8.30 -9.85 2.19
CA TYR A 291 -9.11 -10.36 3.30
C TYR A 291 -10.36 -11.12 2.85
N SER A 292 -10.82 -10.89 1.63
CA SER A 292 -11.96 -11.61 1.03
C SER A 292 -11.67 -13.10 0.73
N ILE A 293 -10.40 -13.52 0.77
CA ILE A 293 -9.95 -14.86 0.43
C ILE A 293 -9.76 -15.70 1.70
N PRO A 294 -10.44 -16.84 1.87
CA PRO A 294 -10.15 -17.75 2.98
C PRO A 294 -8.69 -18.24 2.95
N VAL A 295 -8.01 -18.22 4.10
CA VAL A 295 -6.58 -18.60 4.20
C VAL A 295 -6.30 -19.98 3.59
N ASP A 296 -7.18 -20.98 3.83
CA ASP A 296 -6.98 -22.33 3.28
C ASP A 296 -7.07 -22.36 1.75
N SER A 297 -7.85 -21.46 1.15
CA SER A 297 -7.98 -21.34 -0.30
C SER A 297 -6.69 -20.90 -0.98
N LEU A 298 -5.82 -20.18 -0.27
CA LEU A 298 -4.49 -19.79 -0.75
C LEU A 298 -3.54 -20.99 -0.94
N ARG A 299 -3.86 -22.15 -0.37
CA ARG A 299 -3.15 -23.42 -0.53
C ARG A 299 -3.79 -24.33 -1.59
N SER A 300 -4.88 -23.91 -2.21
CA SER A 300 -5.59 -24.66 -3.25
C SER A 300 -5.08 -24.28 -4.65
N PRO A 301 -4.55 -25.24 -5.43
CA PRO A 301 -4.15 -24.98 -6.82
C PRO A 301 -5.31 -24.50 -7.70
N ALA A 302 -6.47 -25.13 -7.60
CA ALA A 302 -7.66 -24.79 -8.39
C ALA A 302 -8.19 -23.40 -8.05
N PHE A 303 -8.22 -23.04 -6.74
CA PHE A 303 -8.67 -21.73 -6.31
C PHE A 303 -7.70 -20.63 -6.75
N THR A 304 -6.41 -20.80 -6.46
CA THR A 304 -5.39 -19.79 -6.78
C THR A 304 -5.16 -19.63 -8.28
N ALA A 305 -5.39 -20.67 -9.09
CA ALA A 305 -5.38 -20.56 -10.54
C ALA A 305 -6.51 -19.66 -11.06
N LYS A 306 -7.70 -19.70 -10.41
CA LYS A 306 -8.88 -18.93 -10.82
C LYS A 306 -8.89 -17.51 -10.29
N TYR A 307 -8.58 -17.32 -9.01
CA TYR A 307 -8.78 -16.04 -8.30
C TYR A 307 -7.47 -15.37 -7.87
N GLY A 308 -6.33 -16.07 -7.98
CA GLY A 308 -5.06 -15.56 -7.42
C GLY A 308 -5.06 -15.53 -5.89
N THR A 309 -4.40 -14.53 -5.33
CA THR A 309 -4.23 -14.33 -3.88
C THR A 309 -5.04 -13.18 -3.31
N THR A 310 -5.69 -12.40 -4.17
CA THR A 310 -6.50 -11.22 -3.84
C THR A 310 -7.51 -10.97 -4.95
N THR A 311 -8.55 -10.22 -4.67
CA THR A 311 -9.56 -9.82 -5.64
C THR A 311 -9.25 -8.51 -6.36
N SER A 312 -8.16 -7.84 -5.99
CA SER A 312 -7.72 -6.58 -6.60
C SER A 312 -6.21 -6.52 -6.76
N ILE A 313 -5.73 -6.09 -7.92
CA ILE A 313 -4.32 -5.78 -8.14
C ILE A 313 -3.89 -4.52 -7.36
N MET A 314 -4.85 -3.70 -6.92
CA MET A 314 -4.60 -2.52 -6.10
C MET A 314 -4.36 -2.85 -4.63
N ASP A 315 -4.33 -4.12 -4.24
CA ASP A 315 -3.89 -4.60 -2.94
C ASP A 315 -2.37 -4.88 -2.95
N TYR A 316 -1.71 -4.65 -1.83
CA TYR A 316 -0.32 -5.05 -1.64
C TYR A 316 -0.18 -6.53 -1.24
N ALA A 317 -0.97 -7.40 -1.84
CA ALA A 317 -1.00 -8.83 -1.53
C ALA A 317 0.23 -9.61 -2.07
N ARG A 318 1.32 -8.98 -2.35
CA ARG A 318 2.63 -9.51 -2.76
C ARG A 318 2.60 -10.97 -3.28
N ASN A 319 3.54 -11.83 -2.80
CA ASN A 319 3.57 -13.25 -3.16
C ASN A 319 2.81 -14.11 -2.14
N ASN A 320 2.41 -15.32 -2.53
CA ASN A 320 1.67 -16.25 -1.68
C ASN A 320 2.56 -16.87 -0.58
N TYR A 321 2.72 -16.16 0.53
CA TYR A 321 3.51 -16.63 1.68
C TYR A 321 2.79 -17.69 2.53
N VAL A 322 1.53 -17.99 2.24
CA VAL A 322 0.75 -19.02 2.95
C VAL A 322 1.07 -20.41 2.43
N ALA A 323 1.45 -20.53 1.16
CA ALA A 323 1.82 -21.81 0.54
C ALA A 323 2.95 -22.49 1.30
N GLN A 324 2.81 -23.80 1.54
CA GLN A 324 3.74 -24.62 2.31
C GLN A 324 4.63 -25.48 1.39
N PRO A 325 5.80 -25.96 1.84
CA PRO A 325 6.71 -26.79 1.02
C PRO A 325 6.05 -28.01 0.36
N GLU A 326 5.01 -28.56 0.98
CA GLU A 326 4.25 -29.70 0.47
C GLU A 326 3.23 -29.33 -0.61
N ASP A 327 2.87 -28.05 -0.75
CA ASP A 327 1.83 -27.59 -1.68
C ASP A 327 2.38 -27.58 -3.12
N LYS A 328 1.72 -28.31 -4.01
CA LYS A 328 2.13 -28.40 -5.43
C LYS A 328 1.18 -27.60 -6.31
N ASN A 329 1.73 -26.96 -7.34
CA ASN A 329 0.97 -26.23 -8.36
C ASN A 329 0.11 -25.07 -7.82
N VAL A 330 0.38 -24.61 -6.62
CA VAL A 330 -0.25 -23.41 -6.07
C VAL A 330 0.36 -22.18 -6.71
N ARG A 331 -0.45 -21.18 -7.05
CA ARG A 331 0.03 -19.93 -7.61
C ARG A 331 0.80 -19.15 -6.55
N LEU A 332 2.07 -18.85 -6.84
CA LEU A 332 2.99 -18.14 -5.93
C LEU A 332 3.26 -16.71 -6.35
N ILE A 333 3.01 -16.40 -7.62
CA ILE A 333 3.28 -15.08 -8.19
C ILE A 333 2.28 -14.04 -7.69
N PRO A 334 2.66 -12.75 -7.74
CA PRO A 334 1.78 -11.66 -7.39
C PRO A 334 0.42 -11.70 -8.12
N PRO A 335 -0.57 -10.99 -7.60
CA PRO A 335 -1.90 -10.95 -8.21
C PRO A 335 -1.85 -10.40 -9.65
N LEU A 336 -2.81 -10.81 -10.45
CA LEU A 336 -3.20 -10.15 -11.69
C LEU A 336 -4.50 -9.36 -11.42
N LEU A 337 -5.03 -8.76 -12.48
CA LEU A 337 -6.33 -8.09 -12.44
C LEU A 337 -7.40 -8.98 -11.80
N GLY A 338 -8.06 -8.46 -10.77
CA GLY A 338 -9.07 -9.18 -10.01
C GLY A 338 -10.50 -8.79 -10.35
N VAL A 339 -11.46 -9.51 -9.78
CA VAL A 339 -12.90 -9.24 -10.01
C VAL A 339 -13.32 -7.86 -9.49
N TYR A 340 -12.68 -7.38 -8.41
CA TYR A 340 -12.91 -6.06 -7.88
C TYR A 340 -12.45 -4.97 -8.86
N ASP A 341 -11.31 -5.15 -9.50
CA ASP A 341 -10.76 -4.19 -10.45
C ASP A 341 -11.68 -4.01 -11.67
N ILE A 342 -12.19 -5.13 -12.21
CA ILE A 342 -13.16 -5.12 -13.32
C ILE A 342 -14.42 -4.37 -12.89
N PHE A 343 -14.89 -4.60 -11.67
CA PHE A 343 -16.06 -3.92 -11.13
C PHE A 343 -15.81 -2.41 -10.94
N MET A 344 -14.62 -2.02 -10.48
CA MET A 344 -14.26 -0.59 -10.35
C MET A 344 -14.21 0.10 -11.71
N ILE A 345 -13.65 -0.56 -12.75
CA ILE A 345 -13.71 0.01 -14.10
C ILE A 345 -15.17 0.18 -14.56
N LYS A 346 -16.07 -0.76 -14.26
CA LYS A 346 -17.50 -0.57 -14.53
C LYS A 346 -18.04 0.68 -13.81
N LEU A 347 -17.82 0.81 -12.52
CA LEU A 347 -18.33 1.95 -11.73
C LEU A 347 -17.75 3.29 -12.17
N GLY A 348 -16.46 3.33 -12.51
CA GLY A 348 -15.80 4.57 -12.94
C GLY A 348 -16.08 4.95 -14.40
N TYR A 349 -16.13 3.98 -15.32
CA TYR A 349 -16.01 4.23 -16.75
C TYR A 349 -17.25 3.88 -17.58
N ALA A 350 -18.13 2.96 -17.13
CA ALA A 350 -19.30 2.61 -17.92
C ALA A 350 -20.19 3.83 -18.16
N PRO A 351 -20.52 4.17 -19.42
CA PRO A 351 -21.40 5.28 -19.73
C PRO A 351 -22.81 5.07 -19.17
N ILE A 352 -23.39 6.14 -18.64
CA ILE A 352 -24.78 6.19 -18.15
C ILE A 352 -25.50 7.23 -19.00
N TYR A 353 -26.20 6.78 -20.04
CA TYR A 353 -26.78 7.66 -21.05
C TYR A 353 -28.09 8.34 -20.61
N ASP A 354 -28.81 7.72 -19.66
CA ASP A 354 -30.09 8.24 -19.15
C ASP A 354 -29.92 9.36 -18.11
N ALA A 355 -28.67 9.69 -17.74
CA ALA A 355 -28.35 10.75 -16.79
C ALA A 355 -27.96 12.03 -17.53
N GLU A 356 -28.55 13.14 -17.15
CA GLU A 356 -28.20 14.48 -17.68
C GLU A 356 -27.17 15.18 -16.79
N THR A 357 -27.26 14.99 -15.47
CA THR A 357 -26.37 15.58 -14.47
C THR A 357 -25.57 14.52 -13.72
N PRO A 358 -24.47 14.89 -13.04
CA PRO A 358 -23.74 13.96 -12.16
C PRO A 358 -24.60 13.34 -11.05
N ALA A 359 -25.61 14.06 -10.57
CA ALA A 359 -26.52 13.56 -9.54
C ALA A 359 -27.47 12.46 -10.05
N ASP A 360 -27.86 12.51 -11.32
CA ASP A 360 -28.74 11.52 -11.92
C ASP A 360 -28.05 10.14 -12.07
N GLU A 361 -26.70 10.12 -12.19
CA GLU A 361 -25.92 8.88 -12.25
C GLU A 361 -25.99 8.07 -10.96
N TYR A 362 -26.27 8.73 -9.82
CA TYR A 362 -26.18 8.11 -8.49
C TYR A 362 -27.11 6.90 -8.33
N ALA A 363 -28.34 6.97 -8.84
CA ALA A 363 -29.30 5.87 -8.75
C ALA A 363 -28.77 4.60 -9.44
N THR A 364 -28.19 4.75 -10.63
CA THR A 364 -27.60 3.65 -11.40
C THR A 364 -26.33 3.10 -10.73
N LEU A 365 -25.43 3.97 -10.26
CA LEU A 365 -24.23 3.57 -9.53
C LEU A 365 -24.58 2.82 -8.24
N ASN A 366 -25.52 3.35 -7.45
CA ASN A 366 -25.99 2.69 -6.24
C ASN A 366 -26.59 1.30 -6.54
N LYS A 367 -27.40 1.17 -7.61
CA LYS A 367 -27.93 -0.13 -8.03
C LYS A 367 -26.81 -1.13 -8.32
N TRP A 368 -25.78 -0.74 -9.09
CA TRP A 368 -24.64 -1.62 -9.40
C TRP A 368 -23.87 -2.03 -8.15
N ILE A 369 -23.70 -1.12 -7.18
CA ILE A 369 -23.04 -1.41 -5.90
C ILE A 369 -23.90 -2.37 -5.08
N GLN A 370 -25.22 -2.16 -5.00
CA GLN A 370 -26.15 -3.01 -4.25
C GLN A 370 -26.25 -4.43 -4.85
N GLU A 371 -26.10 -4.61 -6.17
CA GLU A 371 -26.00 -5.94 -6.80
C GLU A 371 -24.83 -6.78 -6.27
N LYS A 372 -23.83 -6.14 -5.64
CA LYS A 372 -22.65 -6.78 -5.05
C LYS A 372 -22.64 -6.73 -3.52
N ALA A 373 -23.66 -6.16 -2.89
CA ALA A 373 -23.74 -6.04 -1.45
C ALA A 373 -23.69 -7.43 -0.77
N GLY A 374 -22.88 -7.55 0.28
CA GLY A 374 -22.70 -8.81 1.01
C GLY A 374 -21.69 -9.79 0.39
N ASP A 375 -21.23 -9.58 -0.83
CA ASP A 375 -20.14 -10.38 -1.42
C ASP A 375 -18.77 -9.77 -1.02
N PRO A 376 -17.97 -10.47 -0.21
CA PRO A 376 -16.70 -9.95 0.28
C PRO A 376 -15.70 -9.65 -0.87
N MET A 377 -15.85 -10.30 -2.02
CA MET A 377 -14.95 -10.12 -3.16
C MET A 377 -15.04 -8.72 -3.81
N TYR A 378 -16.07 -7.94 -3.47
CA TYR A 378 -16.32 -6.60 -4.01
C TYR A 378 -16.23 -5.49 -2.96
N THR A 379 -15.74 -5.81 -1.75
CA THR A 379 -15.61 -4.80 -0.69
C THR A 379 -14.38 -3.93 -0.87
N TYR A 380 -14.52 -2.67 -0.51
CA TYR A 380 -13.46 -1.68 -0.47
C TYR A 380 -12.95 -1.44 0.95
N GLY A 381 -11.64 -1.32 1.10
CA GLY A 381 -11.00 -0.90 2.33
C GLY A 381 -9.71 -0.15 2.02
N GLU A 382 -9.67 1.12 2.41
CA GLU A 382 -8.55 2.01 2.12
C GLU A 382 -7.28 1.66 2.90
N GLN A 383 -6.15 2.15 2.42
CA GLN A 383 -4.87 2.04 3.12
C GLN A 383 -4.87 2.88 4.40
N GLN A 384 -4.62 2.25 5.54
CA GLN A 384 -4.57 2.91 6.83
C GLN A 384 -3.15 3.42 7.13
N ILE A 385 -2.92 4.73 6.98
CA ILE A 385 -1.57 5.35 7.10
C ILE A 385 -1.24 5.72 8.55
N LEU A 386 -2.24 6.13 9.35
CA LEU A 386 -2.03 6.65 10.71
C LEU A 386 -2.06 5.59 11.82
N GLY A 387 -2.08 4.36 11.45
CA GLY A 387 -2.19 3.22 12.36
C GLY A 387 -3.41 2.38 12.05
N THR A 388 -3.24 1.06 12.17
CA THR A 388 -4.28 0.10 11.79
C THR A 388 -5.36 0.02 12.84
N LEU A 389 -6.60 0.25 12.46
CA LEU A 389 -7.80 0.06 13.26
C LEU A 389 -8.64 -1.10 12.71
N ASP A 390 -8.74 -1.20 11.37
CA ASP A 390 -9.43 -2.29 10.68
C ASP A 390 -8.45 -3.43 10.33
N PRO A 391 -8.55 -4.59 11.00
CA PRO A 391 -7.68 -5.74 10.71
C PRO A 391 -7.97 -6.39 9.34
N ALA A 392 -9.08 -6.06 8.70
CA ALA A 392 -9.40 -6.55 7.35
C ALA A 392 -8.75 -5.72 6.24
N SER A 393 -8.21 -4.52 6.55
CA SER A 393 -7.64 -3.60 5.56
C SER A 393 -6.18 -3.31 5.86
N GLN A 394 -5.29 -4.28 5.59
CA GLN A 394 -3.88 -4.21 5.95
C GLN A 394 -2.96 -4.43 4.75
N SER A 395 -1.92 -3.61 4.63
CA SER A 395 -0.88 -3.80 3.61
C SER A 395 -0.16 -5.12 3.80
N GLU A 396 0.03 -5.88 2.71
CA GLU A 396 0.82 -7.11 2.63
C GLU A 396 0.28 -8.27 3.49
N SER A 397 -0.99 -8.21 3.95
CA SER A 397 -1.68 -9.33 4.56
C SER A 397 -2.29 -10.24 3.49
N LEU A 398 -2.51 -11.52 3.84
CA LEU A 398 -3.23 -12.48 3.01
C LEU A 398 -4.27 -13.23 3.85
N GLY A 399 -5.44 -13.40 3.26
CA GLY A 399 -6.51 -14.21 3.82
C GLY A 399 -7.32 -13.53 4.92
N ASP A 400 -8.43 -14.16 5.26
CA ASP A 400 -9.44 -13.71 6.21
C ASP A 400 -9.06 -13.87 7.69
N ASP A 401 -7.93 -14.50 7.98
CA ASP A 401 -7.41 -14.75 9.32
C ASP A 401 -5.89 -14.53 9.38
N ALA A 402 -5.48 -13.34 9.84
CA ALA A 402 -4.06 -13.01 9.92
C ALA A 402 -3.28 -13.87 10.93
N VAL A 403 -3.90 -14.40 11.99
CA VAL A 403 -3.23 -15.32 12.93
C VAL A 403 -2.88 -16.62 12.23
N LYS A 404 -3.85 -17.19 11.51
CA LYS A 404 -3.65 -18.43 10.74
C LYS A 404 -2.64 -18.24 9.62
N ALA A 405 -2.78 -17.17 8.83
CA ALA A 405 -1.85 -16.83 7.77
C ALA A 405 -0.42 -16.60 8.30
N SER A 406 -0.28 -15.88 9.43
CA SER A 406 1.00 -15.65 10.08
C SER A 406 1.65 -16.93 10.60
N ARG A 407 0.87 -17.87 11.14
CA ARG A 407 1.39 -19.20 11.54
C ARG A 407 2.01 -19.93 10.35
N TYR A 408 1.36 -19.94 9.20
CA TYR A 408 1.90 -20.51 7.97
C TYR A 408 3.16 -19.74 7.50
N GLY A 409 3.07 -18.41 7.46
CA GLY A 409 4.20 -17.56 7.07
C GLY A 409 5.42 -17.73 7.96
N ILE A 410 5.25 -17.72 9.29
CA ILE A 410 6.35 -17.91 10.25
C ILE A 410 6.97 -19.31 10.14
N LYS A 411 6.13 -20.35 9.93
CA LYS A 411 6.65 -21.70 9.66
C LYS A 411 7.57 -21.70 8.43
N ASN A 412 7.19 -20.97 7.38
CA ASN A 412 8.00 -20.82 6.18
C ASN A 412 9.28 -20.02 6.42
N LEU A 413 9.20 -18.91 7.21
CA LEU A 413 10.41 -18.15 7.56
C LEU A 413 11.42 -19.00 8.33
N ARG A 414 10.97 -19.87 9.24
CA ARG A 414 11.83 -20.81 9.96
C ARG A 414 12.54 -21.75 8.97
N TYR A 415 11.79 -22.32 8.03
CA TYR A 415 12.34 -23.20 7.00
C TYR A 415 13.37 -22.46 6.12
N ILE A 416 13.07 -21.25 5.68
CA ILE A 416 14.00 -20.43 4.88
C ILE A 416 15.25 -20.08 5.71
N MET A 417 15.10 -19.75 6.98
CA MET A 417 16.21 -19.44 7.88
C MET A 417 17.17 -20.63 8.05
N ASP A 418 16.64 -21.86 8.08
CA ASP A 418 17.44 -23.09 8.16
C ASP A 418 18.33 -23.32 6.92
N HIS A 419 17.90 -22.77 5.77
CA HIS A 419 18.60 -22.87 4.49
C HIS A 419 19.24 -21.54 4.05
N LEU A 420 19.20 -20.50 4.86
CA LEU A 420 19.56 -19.14 4.46
C LEU A 420 20.99 -19.07 3.88
N VAL A 421 21.96 -19.65 4.57
CA VAL A 421 23.37 -19.63 4.14
C VAL A 421 23.55 -20.45 2.85
N GLU A 422 22.93 -21.63 2.79
CA GLU A 422 22.97 -22.50 1.60
C GLU A 422 22.44 -21.78 0.34
N TRP A 423 21.36 -21.01 0.47
CA TRP A 423 20.69 -20.39 -0.69
C TRP A 423 21.20 -18.98 -1.04
N SER A 424 21.91 -18.33 -0.13
CA SER A 424 22.30 -16.93 -0.33
C SER A 424 23.80 -16.66 -0.30
N ALA A 425 24.61 -17.56 0.26
CA ALA A 425 26.04 -17.36 0.29
C ALA A 425 26.65 -17.59 -1.11
N ILE A 426 27.54 -16.68 -1.52
CA ILE A 426 28.26 -16.76 -2.79
C ILE A 426 29.72 -17.08 -2.46
N GLU A 427 30.24 -18.15 -3.05
CA GLU A 427 31.61 -18.57 -2.84
C GLU A 427 32.61 -17.42 -3.13
N ASN A 428 33.58 -17.24 -2.24
CA ASN A 428 34.61 -16.18 -2.33
C ASN A 428 34.06 -14.74 -2.30
N ARG A 429 32.85 -14.53 -1.75
CA ARG A 429 32.26 -13.21 -1.52
C ARG A 429 31.92 -13.01 -0.04
N PRO A 430 31.89 -11.76 0.46
CA PRO A 430 31.34 -11.42 1.78
C PRO A 430 29.87 -11.88 1.91
N TYR A 431 29.42 -12.09 3.14
CA TYR A 431 28.04 -12.50 3.44
C TYR A 431 27.01 -11.34 3.35
N ASP A 432 27.26 -10.29 2.54
CA ASP A 432 26.40 -9.12 2.43
C ASP A 432 24.97 -9.49 2.03
N GLN A 433 24.83 -10.34 1.02
CA GLN A 433 23.49 -10.80 0.57
C GLN A 433 22.81 -11.67 1.64
N THR A 434 23.55 -12.55 2.29
CA THR A 434 23.03 -13.41 3.38
C THR A 434 22.57 -12.55 4.55
N SER A 435 23.37 -11.55 4.94
CA SER A 435 23.03 -10.58 5.98
C SER A 435 21.77 -9.79 5.63
N GLU A 436 21.69 -9.28 4.40
CA GLU A 436 20.52 -8.54 3.95
C GLU A 436 19.25 -9.39 4.01
N LEU A 437 19.28 -10.62 3.49
CA LEU A 437 18.14 -11.54 3.50
C LEU A 437 17.76 -11.97 4.92
N TYR A 438 18.72 -12.10 5.83
CA TYR A 438 18.45 -12.32 7.25
C TYR A 438 17.61 -11.17 7.84
N TYR A 439 17.99 -9.91 7.56
CA TYR A 439 17.21 -8.76 8.01
C TYR A 439 15.83 -8.69 7.35
N GLU A 440 15.71 -9.05 6.06
CA GLU A 440 14.42 -9.10 5.38
C GLU A 440 13.50 -10.18 5.96
N LEU A 441 14.00 -11.37 6.32
CA LEU A 441 13.25 -12.40 7.06
C LEU A 441 12.74 -11.87 8.41
N THR A 442 13.59 -11.14 9.13
CA THR A 442 13.23 -10.50 10.40
C THR A 442 12.13 -9.44 10.23
N LYS A 443 12.25 -8.60 9.20
CA LYS A 443 11.22 -7.60 8.87
C LYS A 443 9.90 -8.27 8.48
N GLN A 444 9.97 -9.37 7.73
CA GLN A 444 8.77 -10.13 7.34
C GLN A 444 8.06 -10.73 8.57
N TYR A 445 8.82 -11.26 9.53
CA TYR A 445 8.27 -11.71 10.82
C TYR A 445 7.59 -10.55 11.56
N GLN A 446 8.23 -9.39 11.67
CA GLN A 446 7.63 -8.19 12.28
C GLN A 446 6.31 -7.81 11.61
N ARG A 447 6.25 -7.91 10.29
CA ARG A 447 5.04 -7.63 9.51
C ARG A 447 3.91 -8.59 9.88
N TYR A 448 4.20 -9.91 9.97
CA TYR A 448 3.21 -10.90 10.41
C TYR A 448 2.70 -10.65 11.83
N MET A 449 3.59 -10.31 12.76
CA MET A 449 3.20 -9.91 14.11
C MET A 449 2.34 -8.63 14.10
N GLY A 450 2.68 -7.66 13.24
CA GLY A 450 1.90 -6.44 13.03
C GLY A 450 0.49 -6.71 12.52
N HIS A 451 0.32 -7.64 11.57
CA HIS A 451 -1.00 -8.04 11.08
C HIS A 451 -1.87 -8.63 12.20
N CYS A 452 -1.29 -9.43 13.07
CA CYS A 452 -2.01 -9.97 14.23
C CYS A 452 -2.34 -8.87 15.25
N MET A 453 -1.41 -7.92 15.50
CA MET A 453 -1.62 -6.79 16.41
C MET A 453 -2.86 -5.97 16.07
N ALA A 454 -3.21 -5.84 14.80
CA ALA A 454 -4.37 -5.08 14.34
C ALA A 454 -5.71 -5.56 14.91
N TYR A 455 -5.79 -6.82 15.33
CA TYR A 455 -6.99 -7.35 15.98
C TYR A 455 -7.17 -6.87 17.43
N ILE A 456 -6.09 -6.47 18.11
CA ILE A 456 -6.17 -5.97 19.48
C ILE A 456 -6.85 -4.62 19.50
N GLY A 457 -8.05 -4.58 20.08
CA GLY A 457 -8.91 -3.39 20.07
C GLY A 457 -9.41 -2.99 18.69
N GLY A 458 -9.26 -3.84 17.67
CA GLY A 458 -9.61 -3.58 16.29
C GLY A 458 -11.13 -3.45 16.04
N LEU A 459 -11.46 -2.71 14.98
CA LEU A 459 -12.82 -2.54 14.47
C LEU A 459 -12.80 -2.82 12.97
N TYR A 460 -13.66 -3.72 12.49
CA TYR A 460 -13.92 -3.89 11.06
C TYR A 460 -14.74 -2.70 10.57
N LEU A 461 -14.17 -1.91 9.66
CA LEU A 461 -14.80 -0.68 9.17
C LEU A 461 -15.59 -0.94 7.88
N ASN A 462 -16.76 -0.33 7.76
CA ASN A 462 -17.58 -0.36 6.56
C ASN A 462 -17.97 1.06 6.17
N HIS A 463 -18.45 1.26 4.94
CA HIS A 463 -18.91 2.54 4.42
C HIS A 463 -20.41 2.47 4.07
N PRO A 464 -21.32 2.31 5.05
CA PRO A 464 -22.76 2.24 4.76
C PRO A 464 -23.28 3.58 4.27
N VAL A 465 -24.26 3.54 3.40
CA VAL A 465 -25.10 4.67 3.05
C VAL A 465 -26.48 4.51 3.69
N ALA A 466 -27.27 5.58 3.76
CA ALA A 466 -28.62 5.51 4.31
C ALA A 466 -29.47 4.49 3.54
N GLY A 467 -30.05 3.53 4.26
CA GLY A 467 -30.79 2.39 3.70
C GLY A 467 -30.00 1.09 3.64
N ASP A 468 -28.68 1.09 3.87
CA ASP A 468 -27.90 -0.13 4.01
C ASP A 468 -28.19 -0.80 5.36
N GLU A 469 -28.21 -2.16 5.37
CA GLU A 469 -28.31 -2.94 6.63
C GLU A 469 -26.98 -3.02 7.39
N GLN A 470 -25.86 -2.67 6.74
CA GLN A 470 -24.53 -2.74 7.32
C GLN A 470 -24.32 -1.68 8.40
N LYS A 471 -23.64 -2.07 9.48
CA LYS A 471 -23.14 -1.12 10.49
C LYS A 471 -21.86 -0.46 10.00
N GLY A 472 -21.62 0.80 10.39
CA GLY A 472 -20.37 1.53 10.05
C GLY A 472 -19.11 0.86 10.58
N PHE A 473 -19.21 0.08 11.66
CA PHE A 473 -18.14 -0.76 12.15
C PHE A 473 -18.65 -1.96 12.97
N VAL A 474 -17.80 -2.99 13.08
CA VAL A 474 -18.04 -4.18 13.90
C VAL A 474 -16.82 -4.44 14.77
N PRO A 475 -16.93 -4.50 16.11
CA PRO A 475 -15.79 -4.79 16.98
C PRO A 475 -15.21 -6.19 16.74
N VAL A 476 -13.87 -6.31 16.77
CA VAL A 476 -13.22 -7.61 16.81
C VAL A 476 -13.61 -8.33 18.09
N SER A 477 -14.00 -9.60 17.97
CA SER A 477 -14.50 -10.40 19.10
C SER A 477 -13.43 -10.55 20.20
N ARG A 478 -13.92 -10.70 21.44
CA ARG A 478 -13.08 -10.99 22.62
C ARG A 478 -12.21 -12.23 22.40
N GLU A 479 -12.80 -13.28 21.85
CA GLU A 479 -12.14 -14.57 21.60
C GLU A 479 -10.95 -14.39 20.64
N LYS A 480 -11.14 -13.62 19.57
CA LYS A 480 -10.08 -13.34 18.60
C LYS A 480 -8.94 -12.52 19.19
N GLN A 481 -9.26 -11.52 20.00
CA GLN A 481 -8.23 -10.71 20.68
C GLN A 481 -7.42 -11.57 21.65
N LYS A 482 -8.05 -12.46 22.43
CA LYS A 482 -7.35 -13.41 23.32
C LYS A 482 -6.49 -14.42 22.55
N GLU A 483 -6.95 -14.90 21.41
CA GLU A 483 -6.17 -15.75 20.53
C GLU A 483 -4.87 -15.03 20.09
N VAL A 484 -4.97 -13.74 19.74
CA VAL A 484 -3.80 -12.93 19.36
C VAL A 484 -2.84 -12.76 20.51
N VAL A 485 -3.30 -12.40 21.71
CA VAL A 485 -2.42 -12.29 22.89
C VAL A 485 -1.68 -13.61 23.14
N LYS A 486 -2.40 -14.73 23.12
CA LYS A 486 -1.78 -16.04 23.25
C LYS A 486 -0.75 -16.30 22.16
N PHE A 487 -1.05 -15.98 20.92
CA PHE A 487 -0.15 -16.14 19.77
C PHE A 487 1.16 -15.36 19.95
N PHE A 488 1.10 -14.12 20.46
CA PHE A 488 2.31 -13.34 20.75
C PHE A 488 3.20 -14.03 21.79
N PHE A 489 2.64 -14.52 22.88
CA PHE A 489 3.44 -15.21 23.90
C PHE A 489 3.94 -16.60 23.47
N ASP A 490 3.23 -17.29 22.61
CA ASP A 490 3.74 -18.50 21.97
C ASP A 490 4.96 -18.17 21.07
N GLU A 491 4.87 -17.11 20.25
CA GLU A 491 5.97 -16.69 19.38
C GLU A 491 7.17 -16.11 20.15
N PHE A 492 6.98 -15.40 21.26
CA PHE A 492 8.09 -14.95 22.09
C PHE A 492 8.96 -16.11 22.64
N LYS A 493 8.38 -17.28 22.84
CA LYS A 493 9.11 -18.49 23.25
C LYS A 493 9.84 -19.17 22.06
N GLU A 494 9.25 -19.11 20.88
CA GLU A 494 9.75 -19.84 19.70
C GLU A 494 10.73 -19.03 18.85
N GLN A 495 10.56 -17.71 18.79
CA GLN A 495 11.34 -16.81 17.93
C GLN A 495 12.86 -16.91 18.17
N PRO A 496 13.38 -16.87 19.42
CA PRO A 496 14.83 -16.94 19.64
C PRO A 496 15.46 -18.23 19.13
N LYS A 497 14.74 -19.33 19.15
CA LYS A 497 15.25 -20.66 18.75
C LYS A 497 15.67 -20.72 17.29
N TRP A 498 15.04 -19.93 16.44
CA TRP A 498 15.31 -19.96 15.01
C TRP A 498 15.93 -18.67 14.47
N MET A 499 15.71 -17.50 15.11
CA MET A 499 16.33 -16.23 14.69
C MET A 499 17.74 -16.06 15.28
N ALA A 500 17.97 -16.43 16.54
CA ALA A 500 19.24 -16.24 17.23
C ALA A 500 20.20 -17.42 17.05
N LYS A 501 20.20 -18.06 15.87
CA LYS A 501 21.12 -19.17 15.59
C LYS A 501 22.56 -18.68 15.53
N LYS A 502 23.40 -19.23 16.44
CA LYS A 502 24.80 -18.84 16.57
C LYS A 502 25.58 -18.98 15.26
N GLU A 503 25.35 -20.06 14.51
CA GLU A 503 26.00 -20.35 13.23
C GLU A 503 25.69 -19.30 12.15
N ILE A 504 24.57 -18.61 12.23
CA ILE A 504 24.21 -17.51 11.32
C ILE A 504 24.73 -16.19 11.88
N MET A 505 24.50 -15.92 13.16
CA MET A 505 24.85 -14.64 13.78
C MET A 505 26.36 -14.36 13.80
N THR A 506 27.19 -15.40 13.78
CA THR A 506 28.66 -15.26 13.74
C THR A 506 29.22 -14.97 12.35
N LEU A 507 28.39 -14.98 11.30
CA LEU A 507 28.80 -14.63 9.92
C LEU A 507 28.78 -13.12 9.66
N PHE A 508 28.12 -12.36 10.52
CA PHE A 508 27.93 -10.90 10.36
C PHE A 508 28.68 -10.14 11.47
N GLU A 509 28.85 -8.83 11.26
CA GLU A 509 29.34 -7.97 12.34
C GLU A 509 28.39 -8.02 13.54
N PRO A 510 28.92 -8.06 14.77
CA PRO A 510 28.10 -8.05 15.97
C PRO A 510 27.22 -6.80 15.97
N ASN A 511 25.93 -6.99 15.95
CA ASN A 511 24.95 -5.95 16.17
C ASN A 511 24.32 -6.16 17.56
N ASN A 512 23.77 -5.10 18.15
CA ASN A 512 23.01 -5.20 19.38
C ASN A 512 22.04 -6.38 19.31
N ASP A 513 21.73 -7.01 20.44
CA ASP A 513 20.83 -8.17 20.49
C ASP A 513 19.48 -7.85 19.83
N MET A 514 19.45 -8.07 18.52
CA MET A 514 18.31 -7.72 17.69
C MET A 514 17.06 -8.52 18.06
N VAL A 515 17.23 -9.78 18.43
CA VAL A 515 16.11 -10.67 18.77
C VAL A 515 15.46 -10.24 20.07
N ALA A 516 16.25 -9.96 21.12
CA ALA A 516 15.74 -9.45 22.38
C ALA A 516 15.08 -8.06 22.23
N ASN A 517 15.71 -7.17 21.43
CA ASN A 517 15.16 -5.85 21.13
C ASN A 517 13.83 -5.93 20.38
N LEU A 518 13.71 -6.87 19.43
CA LEU A 518 12.47 -7.08 18.70
C LEU A 518 11.33 -7.54 19.62
N GLN A 519 11.59 -8.50 20.51
CA GLN A 519 10.62 -8.93 21.52
C GLN A 519 10.18 -7.81 22.44
N ALA A 520 11.14 -7.03 22.96
CA ALA A 520 10.86 -5.88 23.81
C ALA A 520 10.02 -4.81 23.09
N ASN A 521 10.27 -4.59 21.79
CA ASN A 521 9.47 -3.66 20.99
C ASN A 521 8.04 -4.16 20.77
N LEU A 522 7.87 -5.44 20.45
CA LEU A 522 6.54 -6.05 20.29
C LEU A 522 5.74 -6.02 21.60
N LEU A 523 6.39 -6.32 22.74
CA LEU A 523 5.75 -6.23 24.05
C LEU A 523 5.34 -4.78 24.39
N ARG A 524 6.21 -3.80 24.14
CA ARG A 524 5.87 -2.38 24.32
C ARG A 524 4.69 -1.94 23.46
N ASN A 525 4.56 -2.47 22.23
CA ASN A 525 3.41 -2.19 21.37
C ASN A 525 2.11 -2.77 21.94
N LEU A 526 2.16 -3.93 22.60
CA LEU A 526 1.00 -4.49 23.31
C LEU A 526 0.61 -3.62 24.53
N LEU A 527 1.59 -3.07 25.24
CA LEU A 527 1.37 -2.32 26.49
C LEU A 527 1.01 -0.84 26.28
N ASN A 528 1.32 -0.24 25.10
CA ASN A 528 1.25 1.19 24.92
C ASN A 528 -0.18 1.76 25.04
N SER A 529 -0.27 3.02 25.48
CA SER A 529 -1.53 3.74 25.73
C SER A 529 -2.46 3.78 24.51
N SER A 530 -1.91 3.82 23.30
CA SER A 530 -2.71 3.76 22.06
C SER A 530 -3.41 2.41 21.91
N THR A 531 -2.73 1.30 22.17
CA THR A 531 -3.32 -0.05 22.13
C THR A 531 -4.36 -0.20 23.24
N LEU A 532 -4.07 0.24 24.46
CA LEU A 532 -5.04 0.25 25.55
C LEU A 532 -6.28 1.08 25.22
N GLY A 533 -6.09 2.25 24.64
CA GLY A 533 -7.21 3.08 24.16
C GLY A 533 -8.09 2.37 23.12
N LYS A 534 -7.48 1.63 22.17
CA LYS A 534 -8.23 0.82 21.20
C LYS A 534 -9.00 -0.32 21.89
N VAL A 535 -8.39 -1.02 22.85
CA VAL A 535 -9.08 -2.08 23.64
C VAL A 535 -10.28 -1.49 24.37
N GLY A 536 -10.12 -0.33 25.03
CA GLY A 536 -11.23 0.37 25.70
C GLY A 536 -12.36 0.77 24.73
N MET A 537 -11.99 1.28 23.57
CA MET A 537 -12.97 1.66 22.53
C MET A 537 -13.71 0.42 21.98
N ASN A 538 -13.00 -0.66 21.67
CA ASN A 538 -13.62 -1.91 21.21
C ASN A 538 -14.57 -2.46 22.29
N ALA A 539 -14.14 -2.50 23.55
CA ALA A 539 -14.93 -3.00 24.68
C ALA A 539 -16.25 -2.24 24.86
N LYS A 540 -16.23 -0.91 24.64
CA LYS A 540 -17.42 -0.06 24.75
C LYS A 540 -18.54 -0.47 23.76
N TYR A 541 -18.17 -0.98 22.59
CA TYR A 541 -19.13 -1.32 21.53
C TYR A 541 -19.36 -2.84 21.37
N SER A 542 -18.66 -3.66 22.14
CA SER A 542 -18.78 -5.12 22.11
C SER A 542 -19.90 -5.61 23.04
N GLU A 543 -20.69 -6.59 22.57
CA GLU A 543 -21.67 -7.28 23.42
C GLU A 543 -20.98 -8.12 24.50
N ARG A 544 -19.82 -8.69 24.18
CA ARG A 544 -18.96 -9.49 25.08
C ARG A 544 -17.58 -8.85 25.12
N PRO A 545 -17.37 -7.83 25.95
CA PRO A 545 -16.15 -7.03 25.94
C PRO A 545 -14.92 -7.80 26.40
N TYR A 546 -13.78 -7.53 25.78
CA TYR A 546 -12.46 -7.80 26.30
C TYR A 546 -12.01 -6.52 27.00
N THR A 547 -12.16 -6.46 28.33
CA THR A 547 -11.89 -5.25 29.08
C THR A 547 -10.39 -4.96 29.16
N GLN A 548 -10.01 -3.69 29.33
CA GLN A 548 -8.60 -3.30 29.53
C GLN A 548 -7.97 -4.07 30.71
N LYS A 549 -8.71 -4.22 31.81
CA LYS A 549 -8.25 -4.99 32.99
C LYS A 549 -7.97 -6.45 32.65
N GLU A 550 -8.87 -7.12 31.92
CA GLU A 550 -8.66 -8.50 31.49
C GLU A 550 -7.48 -8.61 30.52
N TYR A 551 -7.37 -7.67 29.59
CA TYR A 551 -6.26 -7.60 28.63
C TYR A 551 -4.90 -7.45 29.33
N LEU A 552 -4.78 -6.49 30.27
CA LEU A 552 -3.56 -6.28 31.05
C LEU A 552 -3.22 -7.49 31.91
N ASN A 553 -4.22 -8.15 32.50
CA ASN A 553 -4.00 -9.39 33.23
C ASN A 553 -3.45 -10.51 32.34
N ASP A 554 -3.98 -10.67 31.12
CA ASP A 554 -3.49 -11.67 30.17
C ASP A 554 -2.03 -11.34 29.73
N LEU A 555 -1.66 -10.07 29.57
CA LEU A 555 -0.27 -9.66 29.32
C LEU A 555 0.63 -9.94 30.53
N TYR A 556 0.18 -9.60 31.73
CA TYR A 556 0.90 -9.88 32.96
C TYR A 556 1.18 -11.38 33.10
N GLN A 557 0.16 -12.21 32.97
CA GLN A 557 0.31 -13.67 33.04
C GLN A 557 1.26 -14.21 31.95
N GLY A 558 1.23 -13.64 30.76
CA GLY A 558 2.13 -14.01 29.68
C GLY A 558 3.61 -13.78 30.01
N VAL A 559 3.92 -12.67 30.71
CA VAL A 559 5.28 -12.28 31.10
C VAL A 559 5.73 -12.96 32.41
N TRP A 560 4.86 -13.06 33.43
CA TRP A 560 5.26 -13.38 34.79
C TRP A 560 4.91 -14.80 35.26
N ASN A 561 4.09 -15.55 34.51
CA ASN A 561 3.60 -16.87 34.91
C ASN A 561 4.74 -17.86 35.26
N LYS A 562 5.87 -17.87 34.54
CA LYS A 562 7.03 -18.70 34.89
C LYS A 562 7.61 -18.36 36.27
N THR A 563 7.71 -17.07 36.56
CA THR A 563 8.21 -16.57 37.85
C THR A 563 7.27 -16.96 38.99
N GLU A 564 5.97 -16.75 38.83
CA GLU A 564 4.94 -17.12 39.80
C GLU A 564 4.91 -18.62 40.09
N GLN A 565 5.24 -19.43 39.10
CA GLN A 565 5.34 -20.90 39.24
C GLN A 565 6.71 -21.37 39.73
N GLY A 566 7.65 -20.46 40.07
CA GLY A 566 9.00 -20.80 40.47
C GLY A 566 9.83 -21.53 39.43
N LYS A 567 9.50 -21.38 38.13
CA LYS A 567 10.22 -22.00 37.01
C LYS A 567 11.48 -21.22 36.66
N ALA A 568 12.48 -21.93 36.15
CA ALA A 568 13.71 -21.31 35.65
C ALA A 568 13.43 -20.38 34.46
N LEU A 569 14.05 -19.20 34.48
CA LEU A 569 13.96 -18.17 33.44
C LEU A 569 15.21 -18.22 32.56
N ASP A 570 15.02 -18.24 31.26
CA ASP A 570 16.12 -18.03 30.30
C ASP A 570 16.44 -16.53 30.10
N TYR A 571 17.36 -16.22 29.22
CA TYR A 571 17.74 -14.85 28.88
C TYR A 571 16.54 -14.03 28.35
N TYR A 572 15.75 -14.61 27.45
CA TYR A 572 14.64 -13.91 26.78
C TYR A 572 13.43 -13.71 27.70
N ASP A 573 13.16 -14.66 28.62
CA ASP A 573 12.15 -14.46 29.67
C ASP A 573 12.49 -13.22 30.53
N ARG A 574 13.76 -13.13 30.97
CA ARG A 574 14.23 -11.96 31.76
C ARG A 574 14.21 -10.67 30.97
N ASN A 575 14.52 -10.72 29.65
CA ASN A 575 14.44 -9.55 28.78
C ASN A 575 13.00 -9.02 28.65
N LEU A 576 12.02 -9.91 28.50
CA LEU A 576 10.60 -9.52 28.47
C LEU A 576 10.15 -8.91 29.80
N GLN A 577 10.53 -9.49 30.95
CA GLN A 577 10.23 -8.95 32.26
C GLN A 577 10.89 -7.58 32.47
N TYR A 578 12.14 -7.42 32.06
CA TYR A 578 12.84 -6.14 32.09
C TYR A 578 12.14 -5.09 31.22
N ALA A 579 11.79 -5.44 29.99
CA ALA A 579 11.08 -4.54 29.09
C ALA A 579 9.71 -4.12 29.62
N TYR A 580 8.98 -5.04 30.27
CA TYR A 580 7.71 -4.76 30.93
C TYR A 580 7.89 -3.72 32.07
N VAL A 581 8.83 -3.96 32.98
CA VAL A 581 9.12 -3.03 34.10
C VAL A 581 9.59 -1.67 33.57
N GLN A 582 10.49 -1.64 32.60
CA GLN A 582 10.98 -0.39 32.01
C GLN A 582 9.85 0.43 31.37
N TYR A 583 8.91 -0.25 30.71
CA TYR A 583 7.74 0.42 30.16
C TYR A 583 6.90 1.06 31.25
N LEU A 584 6.57 0.34 32.32
CA LEU A 584 5.78 0.86 33.45
C LEU A 584 6.47 2.04 34.16
N LEU A 585 7.78 1.95 34.39
CA LEU A 585 8.55 3.05 35.01
C LEU A 585 8.47 4.31 34.12
N LYS A 586 8.61 4.16 32.81
CA LYS A 586 8.51 5.28 31.88
C LYS A 586 7.11 5.92 31.89
N GLU A 587 6.04 5.13 31.92
CA GLU A 587 4.67 5.64 32.00
C GLU A 587 4.42 6.38 33.33
N LEU A 588 4.95 5.86 34.46
CA LEU A 588 4.87 6.53 35.76
C LEU A 588 5.64 7.87 35.80
N GLU A 589 6.78 7.97 35.11
CA GLU A 589 7.53 9.24 35.00
C GLU A 589 6.78 10.26 34.14
N LEU A 590 6.24 9.84 33.01
CA LEU A 590 5.39 10.68 32.17
C LEU A 590 4.14 11.17 32.93
N THR A 591 3.59 10.34 33.82
CA THR A 591 2.47 10.66 34.68
C THR A 591 2.79 11.82 35.63
N LYS A 592 3.95 11.78 36.30
CA LYS A 592 4.40 12.85 37.19
C LYS A 592 4.62 14.18 36.46
N ASP A 593 5.12 14.14 35.24
CA ASP A 593 5.33 15.35 34.42
C ASP A 593 4.01 15.92 33.88
N ALA A 594 3.03 15.08 33.56
CA ALA A 594 1.71 15.49 33.11
C ALA A 594 0.87 16.07 34.25
N GLU A 595 0.96 15.57 35.48
CA GLU A 595 0.36 16.19 36.67
C GLU A 595 0.88 17.62 36.91
N LYS A 596 2.15 17.86 36.59
CA LYS A 596 2.75 19.19 36.64
C LYS A 596 2.25 20.12 35.50
N SER A 597 1.85 19.58 34.38
CA SER A 597 1.46 20.35 33.19
C SER A 597 -0.04 20.57 33.01
N LYS A 598 -0.92 20.10 33.91
CA LYS A 598 -2.40 20.20 33.82
C LYS A 598 -2.97 19.81 32.46
N GLY A 599 -2.70 18.61 31.97
CA GLY A 599 -3.22 18.18 30.68
C GLY A 599 -3.54 16.70 30.58
N LEU A 600 -4.81 16.38 30.73
CA LEU A 600 -5.58 15.25 30.17
C LEU A 600 -5.09 13.78 30.31
N SER A 601 -5.97 12.99 30.91
CA SER A 601 -6.21 11.54 30.77
C SER A 601 -5.26 10.59 31.47
N LEU A 602 -5.01 10.79 32.73
CA LEU A 602 -4.19 9.90 33.54
C LEU A 602 -4.97 8.97 34.48
N GLU A 603 -6.27 9.18 34.65
CA GLU A 603 -7.12 8.32 35.48
C GLU A 603 -7.20 6.87 35.02
N LEU A 604 -6.91 6.61 33.72
CA LEU A 604 -6.98 5.27 33.14
C LEU A 604 -5.73 4.40 33.38
N LEU A 605 -4.58 4.98 33.74
CA LEU A 605 -3.33 4.26 33.93
C LEU A 605 -3.02 3.93 35.40
N THR A 606 -3.64 4.66 36.34
CA THR A 606 -3.30 4.56 37.77
C THR A 606 -4.13 3.56 38.57
N GLU A 607 -5.32 3.16 38.10
CA GLU A 607 -6.17 2.20 38.80
C GLU A 607 -6.01 0.74 38.32
N ASP A 608 -5.47 0.50 37.11
CA ASP A 608 -5.38 -0.85 36.52
C ASP A 608 -3.95 -1.39 36.33
N HIS A 609 -2.91 -0.63 36.70
CA HIS A 609 -1.52 -1.08 36.72
C HIS A 609 -1.05 -1.31 38.15
#